data_11cce65b3971ba65a04ce9f514201281
#
_entry.id   11cce65b3971ba65a04ce9f514201281
#
_cell.length_a   1.000
_cell.length_b   1.000
_cell.length_c   1.000
_cell.angle_alpha   90.00
_cell.angle_beta   90.00
_cell.angle_gamma   90.00
#
_symmetry.space_group_name_H-M   'P 1'
#
loop_
_entity.id
_entity.type
_entity.pdbx_description
1 polymer ?
#
loop_
_entity_poly.entity_id
_entity_poly.type
_entity_poly.pdbx_seq_one_letter_code
_entity_poly.pdbx_strand_id
1 'polypeptide(L)'
;LSLVDGMPVGVKDLIETVDMPTEFGSVLFKGHQPLRDAASVYAMRKGGAVILGKTVTVTFGGGDPARTRNPHDTSRTPGGSSSGTAAAVGGATIPVAIGTHARGSTIRPASFCGAYALKGTFGAINRQGVFSAADSMDHLGVFGGSLSDMWIAARHMAKLGGGDPGYPGLFGGDAPPAPKKPARLIRLDTAG
;
A
#
# COMPACT_ATOMS: atom_id res chain seq x y z
N LEU A 1 -10.33 11.59 18.79
CA LEU A 1 -9.10 11.30 18.08
C LEU A 1 -9.10 9.84 17.66
N SER A 2 -8.68 9.54 16.43
CA SER A 2 -8.52 8.17 15.96
C SER A 2 -7.06 7.70 16.16
N LEU A 3 -6.81 6.38 15.99
CA LEU A 3 -5.46 5.84 16.08
C LEU A 3 -4.54 6.26 14.91
N VAL A 4 -5.11 6.84 13.85
CA VAL A 4 -4.34 7.37 12.71
C VAL A 4 -4.29 8.91 12.70
N ASP A 5 -4.80 9.58 13.73
CA ASP A 5 -4.79 11.03 13.84
C ASP A 5 -3.35 11.57 13.88
N GLY A 6 -3.03 12.50 12.98
CA GLY A 6 -1.68 13.02 12.79
C GLY A 6 -0.68 12.06 12.12
N MET A 7 -1.07 10.83 11.77
CA MET A 7 -0.19 9.84 11.12
C MET A 7 0.19 10.31 9.71
N PRO A 8 1.48 10.49 9.39
CA PRO A 8 1.91 10.82 8.03
C PRO A 8 1.85 9.60 7.12
N VAL A 9 1.20 9.74 5.96
CA VAL A 9 0.93 8.65 5.03
C VAL A 9 1.34 9.00 3.61
N GLY A 10 2.10 8.11 2.96
CA GLY A 10 2.37 8.15 1.53
C GLY A 10 1.34 7.35 0.74
N VAL A 11 1.00 7.79 -0.46
CA VAL A 11 0.00 7.15 -1.31
C VAL A 11 0.58 6.80 -2.67
N LYS A 12 0.58 5.52 -3.02
CA LYS A 12 1.07 5.06 -4.33
C LYS A 12 0.33 5.74 -5.47
N ASP A 13 1.07 6.09 -6.51
CA ASP A 13 0.55 6.84 -7.67
C ASP A 13 -0.31 5.99 -8.64
N LEU A 14 -0.99 4.99 -8.12
CA LEU A 14 -2.13 4.27 -8.72
C LEU A 14 -3.43 4.50 -7.95
N ILE A 15 -3.38 5.31 -6.89
CA ILE A 15 -4.48 5.54 -5.96
C ILE A 15 -4.86 7.02 -6.02
N GLU A 16 -6.11 7.30 -6.32
CA GLU A 16 -6.62 8.66 -6.53
C GLU A 16 -6.56 9.50 -5.25
N THR A 17 -6.12 10.76 -5.43
CA THR A 17 -6.13 11.81 -4.40
C THR A 17 -6.70 13.09 -5.00
N VAL A 18 -7.66 13.72 -4.33
CA VAL A 18 -8.37 14.90 -4.85
C VAL A 18 -7.50 16.14 -4.97
N ASP A 19 -6.45 16.22 -4.17
CA ASP A 19 -5.56 17.39 -4.03
C ASP A 19 -4.19 17.24 -4.68
N MET A 20 -3.89 16.07 -5.24
CA MET A 20 -2.62 15.79 -5.92
C MET A 20 -2.85 14.97 -7.19
N PRO A 21 -2.10 15.23 -8.26
CA PRO A 21 -2.19 14.42 -9.48
C PRO A 21 -1.98 12.94 -9.20
N THR A 22 -2.67 12.10 -9.97
CA THR A 22 -2.48 10.65 -10.03
C THR A 22 -2.12 10.26 -11.45
N GLU A 23 -0.84 10.04 -11.69
CA GLU A 23 -0.26 9.93 -13.05
C GLU A 23 0.00 8.50 -13.49
N PHE A 24 -0.27 7.51 -12.65
CA PHE A 24 -0.09 6.07 -12.91
C PHE A 24 1.34 5.68 -13.32
N GLY A 25 2.33 6.50 -12.98
CA GLY A 25 3.72 6.33 -13.39
C GLY A 25 3.93 6.50 -14.90
N SER A 26 3.06 7.23 -15.60
CA SER A 26 3.07 7.39 -17.05
C SER A 26 3.01 8.86 -17.48
N VAL A 27 3.85 9.23 -18.43
CA VAL A 27 3.82 10.58 -19.04
C VAL A 27 2.51 10.87 -19.76
N LEU A 28 1.76 9.85 -20.18
CA LEU A 28 0.46 10.00 -20.84
C LEU A 28 -0.61 10.59 -19.91
N PHE A 29 -0.43 10.44 -18.61
CA PHE A 29 -1.33 10.96 -17.58
C PHE A 29 -0.72 12.09 -16.76
N LYS A 30 0.32 12.73 -17.29
CA LYS A 30 0.99 13.84 -16.61
C LYS A 30 -0.02 14.95 -16.28
N GLY A 31 -0.11 15.30 -14.99
CA GLY A 31 -1.03 16.33 -14.49
C GLY A 31 -2.49 15.85 -14.36
N HIS A 32 -2.77 14.55 -14.54
CA HIS A 32 -4.14 14.04 -14.34
C HIS A 32 -4.57 14.21 -12.88
N GLN A 33 -5.55 15.08 -12.66
CA GLN A 33 -6.11 15.39 -11.36
C GLN A 33 -7.44 14.67 -11.15
N PRO A 34 -7.51 13.69 -10.22
CA PRO A 34 -8.78 13.05 -9.86
C PRO A 34 -9.77 14.04 -9.24
N LEU A 35 -11.05 13.76 -9.40
CA LEU A 35 -12.14 14.59 -8.85
C LEU A 35 -12.49 14.22 -7.39
N ARG A 36 -11.92 13.14 -6.87
CA ARG A 36 -12.21 12.62 -5.52
C ARG A 36 -11.04 11.78 -5.00
N ASP A 37 -11.02 11.59 -3.70
CA ASP A 37 -10.13 10.61 -3.08
C ASP A 37 -10.61 9.18 -3.34
N ALA A 38 -9.68 8.25 -3.45
CA ALA A 38 -9.97 6.83 -3.32
C ALA A 38 -10.55 6.53 -1.93
N ALA A 39 -11.37 5.48 -1.81
CA ALA A 39 -12.02 5.12 -0.54
C ALA A 39 -11.02 4.96 0.62
N SER A 40 -9.85 4.40 0.36
CA SER A 40 -8.77 4.25 1.33
C SER A 40 -8.18 5.58 1.79
N VAL A 41 -7.96 6.52 0.87
CA VAL A 41 -7.43 7.85 1.16
C VAL A 41 -8.46 8.66 1.94
N TYR A 42 -9.72 8.64 1.51
CA TYR A 42 -10.83 9.27 2.22
C TYR A 42 -10.95 8.76 3.66
N ALA A 43 -10.86 7.43 3.86
CA ALA A 43 -10.91 6.83 5.19
C ALA A 43 -9.76 7.33 6.08
N MET A 44 -8.53 7.39 5.57
CA MET A 44 -7.38 7.90 6.32
C MET A 44 -7.55 9.37 6.70
N ARG A 45 -7.95 10.23 5.75
CA ARG A 45 -8.22 11.66 6.03
C ARG A 45 -9.31 11.85 7.07
N LYS A 46 -10.38 11.07 7.00
CA LYS A 46 -11.47 11.10 8.01
C LYS A 46 -10.98 10.70 9.40
N GLY A 47 -9.96 9.88 9.49
CA GLY A 47 -9.28 9.54 10.73
C GLY A 47 -8.31 10.61 11.24
N GLY A 48 -8.04 11.66 10.48
CA GLY A 48 -7.09 12.70 10.84
C GLY A 48 -5.66 12.42 10.35
N ALA A 49 -5.44 11.38 9.51
CA ALA A 49 -4.13 11.14 8.92
C ALA A 49 -3.72 12.26 7.95
N VAL A 50 -2.43 12.53 7.90
CA VAL A 50 -1.85 13.55 7.01
C VAL A 50 -1.31 12.87 5.75
N ILE A 51 -1.96 13.07 4.62
CA ILE A 51 -1.46 12.57 3.34
C ILE A 51 -0.31 13.46 2.87
N LEU A 52 0.92 12.96 2.97
CA LEU A 52 2.13 13.73 2.68
C LEU A 52 2.42 13.89 1.19
N GLY A 53 2.04 12.89 0.39
CA GLY A 53 2.33 12.94 -1.04
C GLY A 53 2.14 11.61 -1.75
N LYS A 54 2.41 11.64 -3.06
CA LYS A 54 2.36 10.47 -3.93
C LYS A 54 3.70 9.75 -3.92
N THR A 55 3.65 8.41 -3.83
CA THR A 55 4.85 7.57 -3.93
C THR A 55 4.95 6.93 -5.31
N VAL A 56 6.17 6.87 -5.83
CA VAL A 56 6.45 6.38 -7.19
C VAL A 56 5.95 4.95 -7.38
N THR A 57 5.29 4.73 -8.50
CA THR A 57 4.86 3.41 -8.99
C THR A 57 5.63 3.02 -10.25
N VAL A 58 5.74 1.74 -10.51
CA VAL A 58 6.02 1.22 -11.86
C VAL A 58 4.82 1.56 -12.75
N THR A 59 5.07 1.94 -13.99
CA THR A 59 4.04 2.36 -14.96
C THR A 59 2.88 1.37 -15.00
N PHE A 60 1.67 1.86 -14.75
CA PHE A 60 0.42 1.08 -14.67
C PHE A 60 0.49 -0.16 -13.77
N GLY A 61 1.43 -0.20 -12.83
CA GLY A 61 1.61 -1.33 -11.92
C GLY A 61 2.30 -2.57 -12.50
N GLY A 62 2.70 -2.55 -13.76
CA GLY A 62 3.25 -3.73 -14.40
C GLY A 62 4.27 -3.49 -15.52
N GLY A 63 4.56 -2.22 -15.81
CA GLY A 63 5.49 -1.83 -16.87
C GLY A 63 6.95 -1.76 -16.41
N ASP A 64 7.69 -0.84 -16.99
CA ASP A 64 9.12 -0.66 -16.77
C ASP A 64 9.48 -0.25 -15.34
N PRO A 65 10.66 -0.64 -14.85
CA PRO A 65 11.15 -0.25 -13.54
C PRO A 65 11.16 1.28 -13.36
N ALA A 66 10.70 1.74 -12.23
CA ALA A 66 10.75 3.15 -11.87
C ALA A 66 12.17 3.58 -11.51
N ARG A 67 12.41 4.92 -11.45
CA ARG A 67 13.72 5.49 -11.09
C ARG A 67 14.10 5.31 -9.63
N THR A 68 13.17 4.93 -8.76
CA THR A 68 13.40 4.70 -7.34
C THR A 68 14.47 3.63 -7.12
N ARG A 69 15.34 3.87 -6.16
CA ARG A 69 16.40 2.95 -5.76
C ARG A 69 16.12 2.36 -4.39
N ASN A 70 16.73 1.22 -4.09
CA ASN A 70 16.62 0.60 -2.79
C ASN A 70 17.32 1.49 -1.73
N PRO A 71 16.68 1.81 -0.60
CA PRO A 71 17.25 2.72 0.39
C PRO A 71 18.49 2.16 1.12
N HIS A 72 18.67 0.84 1.10
CA HIS A 72 19.81 0.17 1.75
C HIS A 72 20.96 -0.08 0.78
N ASP A 73 20.71 -0.09 -0.54
CA ASP A 73 21.72 -0.22 -1.58
C ASP A 73 21.22 0.42 -2.87
N THR A 74 21.66 1.64 -3.14
CA THR A 74 21.19 2.42 -4.28
C THR A 74 21.60 1.87 -5.66
N SER A 75 22.46 0.86 -5.71
CA SER A 75 22.77 0.12 -6.95
C SER A 75 21.67 -0.88 -7.32
N ARG A 76 20.77 -1.18 -6.38
CA ARG A 76 19.73 -2.19 -6.52
C ARG A 76 18.32 -1.59 -6.69
N THR A 77 17.43 -2.41 -7.22
CA THR A 77 16.01 -2.09 -7.31
C THR A 77 15.35 -2.17 -5.93
N PRO A 78 14.37 -1.30 -5.62
CA PRO A 78 13.53 -1.45 -4.43
C PRO A 78 12.43 -2.51 -4.63
N GLY A 79 12.41 -3.18 -5.78
CA GLY A 79 11.28 -3.99 -6.21
C GLY A 79 10.15 -3.13 -6.77
N GLY A 80 9.00 -3.74 -7.00
CA GLY A 80 7.82 -3.06 -7.58
C GLY A 80 6.58 -3.98 -7.58
N SER A 81 5.46 -3.40 -7.97
CA SER A 81 5.26 -2.08 -8.57
C SER A 81 5.19 -0.92 -7.56
N SER A 82 5.00 -1.16 -6.26
CA SER A 82 4.98 -0.14 -5.20
C SER A 82 6.42 0.25 -4.79
N SER A 83 7.23 0.68 -5.76
CA SER A 83 8.66 0.95 -5.60
C SER A 83 8.95 2.10 -4.62
N GLY A 84 8.37 3.26 -4.86
CA GLY A 84 8.53 4.43 -3.98
C GLY A 84 7.86 4.24 -2.62
N THR A 85 6.74 3.51 -2.59
CA THR A 85 6.02 3.17 -1.35
C THR A 85 6.91 2.38 -0.38
N ALA A 86 7.53 1.31 -0.89
CA ALA A 86 8.41 0.47 -0.08
C ALA A 86 9.71 1.20 0.28
N ALA A 87 10.31 1.93 -0.66
CA ALA A 87 11.53 2.68 -0.40
C ALA A 87 11.35 3.78 0.66
N ALA A 88 10.22 4.49 0.64
CA ALA A 88 9.93 5.53 1.61
C ALA A 88 9.76 4.99 3.04
N VAL A 89 9.04 3.86 3.19
CA VAL A 89 8.86 3.23 4.51
C VAL A 89 10.13 2.51 4.97
N GLY A 90 10.76 1.70 4.10
CA GLY A 90 11.98 0.96 4.44
C GLY A 90 13.19 1.86 4.69
N GLY A 91 13.23 3.05 4.06
CA GLY A 91 14.22 4.10 4.32
C GLY A 91 13.86 5.02 5.48
N ALA A 92 12.84 4.69 6.28
CA ALA A 92 12.36 5.45 7.44
C ALA A 92 12.00 6.92 7.13
N THR A 93 11.61 7.24 5.90
CA THR A 93 11.16 8.59 5.52
C THR A 93 9.74 8.86 6.03
N ILE A 94 8.88 7.85 6.00
CA ILE A 94 7.50 7.91 6.50
C ILE A 94 7.15 6.61 7.23
N PRO A 95 6.30 6.64 8.26
CA PRO A 95 5.96 5.44 9.03
C PRO A 95 4.98 4.52 8.29
N VAL A 96 4.12 5.06 7.45
CA VAL A 96 3.05 4.31 6.76
C VAL A 96 2.89 4.75 5.31
N ALA A 97 2.60 3.80 4.44
CA ALA A 97 2.20 4.11 3.06
C ALA A 97 1.18 3.09 2.53
N ILE A 98 0.35 3.54 1.57
CA ILE A 98 -0.63 2.72 0.89
C ILE A 98 -0.14 2.38 -0.51
N GLY A 99 -0.16 1.11 -0.84
CA GLY A 99 0.21 0.59 -2.16
C GLY A 99 -0.85 -0.33 -2.75
N THR A 100 -0.49 -1.02 -3.82
CA THR A 100 -1.37 -1.98 -4.51
C THR A 100 -0.66 -3.31 -4.72
N HIS A 101 -1.43 -4.39 -4.93
CA HIS A 101 -0.90 -5.73 -5.13
C HIS A 101 -1.78 -6.53 -6.11
N ALA A 102 -1.20 -6.97 -7.21
CA ALA A 102 -1.78 -8.02 -8.04
C ALA A 102 -0.96 -9.33 -7.90
N ARG A 103 0.32 -9.31 -8.30
CA ARG A 103 1.19 -10.49 -8.35
C ARG A 103 2.44 -10.43 -7.45
N GLY A 104 2.50 -9.49 -6.52
CA GLY A 104 3.69 -9.32 -5.67
C GLY A 104 4.00 -7.88 -5.27
N SER A 105 3.26 -6.91 -5.82
CA SER A 105 3.59 -5.47 -5.79
C SER A 105 3.52 -4.80 -4.40
N THR A 106 3.14 -5.52 -3.36
CA THR A 106 3.24 -5.10 -1.95
C THR A 106 4.35 -5.88 -1.25
N ILE A 107 4.25 -7.20 -1.22
CA ILE A 107 5.13 -8.06 -0.42
C ILE A 107 6.57 -8.05 -0.96
N ARG A 108 6.75 -8.12 -2.28
CA ARG A 108 8.08 -8.14 -2.89
C ARG A 108 8.88 -6.85 -2.62
N PRO A 109 8.38 -5.63 -2.93
CA PRO A 109 9.15 -4.43 -2.64
C PRO A 109 9.32 -4.19 -1.13
N ALA A 110 8.36 -4.55 -0.29
CA ALA A 110 8.52 -4.49 1.16
C ALA A 110 9.67 -5.37 1.65
N SER A 111 9.76 -6.62 1.16
CA SER A 111 10.85 -7.54 1.46
C SER A 111 12.21 -6.98 1.01
N PHE A 112 12.28 -6.34 -0.17
CA PHE A 112 13.52 -5.76 -0.68
C PHE A 112 14.00 -4.54 0.10
N CYS A 113 13.07 -3.75 0.64
CA CYS A 113 13.34 -2.51 1.36
C CYS A 113 13.28 -2.65 2.89
N GLY A 114 13.04 -3.85 3.44
CA GLY A 114 12.98 -4.07 4.88
C GLY A 114 11.78 -3.44 5.58
N ALA A 115 10.67 -3.23 4.88
CA ALA A 115 9.42 -2.72 5.43
C ALA A 115 8.47 -3.87 5.81
N TYR A 116 7.65 -3.68 6.84
CA TYR A 116 6.51 -4.56 7.09
C TYR A 116 5.42 -4.27 6.06
N ALA A 117 4.70 -5.29 5.62
CA ALA A 117 3.60 -5.10 4.68
C ALA A 117 2.47 -6.11 4.86
N LEU A 118 1.26 -5.63 4.62
CA LEU A 118 0.04 -6.44 4.62
C LEU A 118 -0.61 -6.39 3.24
N LYS A 119 -0.88 -7.57 2.70
CA LYS A 119 -1.86 -7.80 1.65
C LYS A 119 -3.03 -8.56 2.27
N GLY A 120 -4.17 -7.90 2.41
CA GLY A 120 -5.38 -8.54 2.92
C GLY A 120 -5.97 -9.59 1.96
N THR A 121 -7.05 -10.22 2.36
CA THR A 121 -7.89 -11.04 1.47
C THR A 121 -8.46 -10.17 0.36
N PHE A 122 -8.75 -10.75 -0.80
CA PHE A 122 -9.38 -10.04 -1.92
C PHE A 122 -10.67 -9.36 -1.47
N GLY A 123 -10.85 -8.10 -1.83
CA GLY A 123 -12.00 -7.31 -1.45
C GLY A 123 -12.05 -6.85 0.02
N ALA A 124 -11.08 -7.22 0.86
CA ALA A 124 -11.12 -6.88 2.29
C ALA A 124 -10.90 -5.39 2.60
N ILE A 125 -10.28 -4.65 1.70
CA ILE A 125 -10.15 -3.18 1.77
C ILE A 125 -10.69 -2.63 0.46
N ASN A 126 -11.58 -1.65 0.53
CA ASN A 126 -12.29 -1.08 -0.62
C ASN A 126 -11.31 -0.47 -1.63
N ARG A 127 -11.42 -0.92 -2.89
CA ARG A 127 -10.55 -0.52 -4.01
C ARG A 127 -11.11 0.62 -4.86
N GLN A 128 -12.20 1.24 -4.48
CA GLN A 128 -12.75 2.38 -5.23
C GLN A 128 -11.71 3.50 -5.36
N GLY A 129 -11.51 4.01 -6.58
CA GLY A 129 -10.50 5.04 -6.87
C GLY A 129 -9.06 4.50 -6.96
N VAL A 130 -8.90 3.19 -7.12
CA VAL A 130 -7.61 2.53 -7.36
C VAL A 130 -7.56 2.08 -8.82
N PHE A 131 -6.47 2.40 -9.53
CA PHE A 131 -6.26 1.89 -10.88
C PHE A 131 -6.22 0.36 -10.87
N SER A 132 -7.10 -0.26 -11.66
CA SER A 132 -7.14 -1.72 -11.80
C SER A 132 -6.18 -2.16 -12.89
N ALA A 133 -5.19 -2.96 -12.52
CA ALA A 133 -4.28 -3.61 -13.45
C ALA A 133 -4.74 -5.04 -13.77
N ALA A 134 -5.42 -5.71 -12.83
CA ALA A 134 -5.96 -7.06 -12.97
C ALA A 134 -7.12 -7.24 -11.96
N ASP A 135 -8.33 -6.99 -12.41
CA ASP A 135 -9.53 -6.81 -11.58
C ASP A 135 -9.78 -7.95 -10.59
N SER A 136 -9.54 -9.19 -11.01
CA SER A 136 -9.70 -10.40 -10.17
C SER A 136 -8.54 -10.64 -9.19
N MET A 137 -7.44 -9.87 -9.29
CA MET A 137 -6.23 -10.07 -8.49
C MET A 137 -5.78 -8.82 -7.72
N ASP A 138 -6.37 -7.66 -8.01
CA ASP A 138 -5.93 -6.41 -7.39
C ASP A 138 -6.38 -6.32 -5.94
N HIS A 139 -5.46 -5.84 -5.11
CA HIS A 139 -5.67 -5.58 -3.69
C HIS A 139 -5.07 -4.23 -3.32
N LEU A 140 -5.54 -3.63 -2.27
CA LEU A 140 -4.77 -2.63 -1.55
C LEU A 140 -3.72 -3.32 -0.67
N GLY A 141 -2.54 -2.72 -0.60
CA GLY A 141 -1.46 -3.10 0.29
C GLY A 141 -1.12 -1.98 1.25
N VAL A 142 -0.75 -2.33 2.47
CA VAL A 142 -0.34 -1.37 3.49
C VAL A 142 1.10 -1.67 3.88
N PHE A 143 1.94 -0.64 3.88
CA PHE A 143 3.32 -0.70 4.31
C PHE A 143 3.46 0.03 5.63
N GLY A 144 4.28 -0.48 6.54
CA GLY A 144 4.55 0.16 7.82
C GLY A 144 5.99 -0.05 8.27
N GLY A 145 6.51 0.91 9.00
CA GLY A 145 7.79 0.81 9.71
C GLY A 145 7.70 -0.14 10.92
N SER A 146 6.48 -0.42 11.37
CA SER A 146 6.19 -1.43 12.41
C SER A 146 4.94 -2.24 12.04
N LEU A 147 4.79 -3.42 12.66
CA LEU A 147 3.57 -4.24 12.53
C LEU A 147 2.34 -3.49 13.06
N SER A 148 2.51 -2.72 14.13
CA SER A 148 1.42 -1.94 14.73
C SER A 148 0.92 -0.84 13.80
N ASP A 149 1.81 -0.02 13.25
CA ASP A 149 1.42 1.06 12.35
C ASP A 149 0.74 0.53 11.09
N MET A 150 1.32 -0.52 10.49
CA MET A 150 0.74 -1.21 9.35
C MET A 150 -0.68 -1.71 9.63
N TRP A 151 -0.87 -2.37 10.78
CA TRP A 151 -2.16 -2.94 11.16
C TRP A 151 -3.20 -1.87 11.47
N ILE A 152 -2.82 -0.84 12.25
CA ILE A 152 -3.70 0.28 12.59
C ILE A 152 -4.22 0.96 11.31
N ALA A 153 -3.35 1.25 10.36
CA ALA A 153 -3.73 1.86 9.09
C ALA A 153 -4.68 0.94 8.28
N ALA A 154 -4.35 -0.35 8.16
CA ALA A 154 -5.18 -1.31 7.45
C ALA A 154 -6.58 -1.44 8.07
N ARG A 155 -6.63 -1.57 9.40
CA ARG A 155 -7.89 -1.65 10.15
C ARG A 155 -8.72 -0.39 10.03
N HIS A 156 -8.08 0.77 10.10
CA HIS A 156 -8.77 2.05 9.99
C HIS A 156 -9.42 2.22 8.61
N MET A 157 -8.68 1.92 7.54
CA MET A 157 -9.22 1.95 6.17
C MET A 157 -10.41 0.99 6.01
N ALA A 158 -10.28 -0.24 6.48
CA ALA A 158 -11.35 -1.24 6.39
C ALA A 158 -12.57 -0.91 7.26
N LYS A 159 -12.38 -0.25 8.41
CA LYS A 159 -13.47 0.15 9.31
C LYS A 159 -14.31 1.29 8.73
N LEU A 160 -13.70 2.28 8.09
CA LEU A 160 -14.41 3.43 7.53
C LEU A 160 -14.76 3.26 6.04
N GLY A 161 -13.87 2.66 5.25
CA GLY A 161 -14.09 2.45 3.82
C GLY A 161 -14.80 1.13 3.50
N GLY A 162 -14.87 0.21 4.46
CA GLY A 162 -15.38 -1.14 4.25
C GLY A 162 -14.49 -1.99 3.35
N GLY A 163 -15.04 -3.12 2.90
CA GLY A 163 -14.52 -3.92 1.80
C GLY A 163 -15.11 -3.47 0.45
N ASP A 164 -14.74 -4.16 -0.62
CA ASP A 164 -15.42 -4.03 -1.90
C ASP A 164 -16.89 -4.46 -1.77
N PRO A 165 -17.80 -3.99 -2.64
CA PRO A 165 -19.18 -4.43 -2.63
C PRO A 165 -19.30 -5.96 -2.65
N GLY A 166 -20.03 -6.53 -1.67
CA GLY A 166 -20.20 -7.96 -1.50
C GLY A 166 -19.09 -8.67 -0.70
N TYR A 167 -18.08 -7.92 -0.22
CA TYR A 167 -17.01 -8.48 0.62
C TYR A 167 -17.08 -7.95 2.06
N PRO A 168 -16.77 -8.81 3.06
CA PRO A 168 -17.02 -8.47 4.47
C PRO A 168 -16.02 -7.48 5.08
N GLY A 169 -14.96 -7.10 4.37
CA GLY A 169 -13.93 -6.24 4.93
C GLY A 169 -12.85 -6.97 5.74
N LEU A 170 -12.00 -6.24 6.42
CA LEU A 170 -10.92 -6.75 7.26
C LEU A 170 -11.38 -6.84 8.72
N PHE A 171 -11.39 -8.04 9.29
CA PHE A 171 -11.76 -8.28 10.68
C PHE A 171 -10.56 -8.22 11.63
N GLY A 172 -10.84 -7.95 12.91
CA GLY A 172 -9.87 -7.95 14.00
C GLY A 172 -10.05 -6.74 14.92
N GLY A 173 -9.30 -6.73 16.03
CA GLY A 173 -9.20 -5.59 16.94
C GLY A 173 -8.30 -4.49 16.39
N ASP A 174 -8.16 -3.42 17.17
CA ASP A 174 -7.28 -2.29 16.80
C ASP A 174 -5.79 -2.64 16.99
N ALA A 175 -5.48 -3.61 17.85
CA ALA A 175 -4.13 -4.18 17.95
C ALA A 175 -3.89 -5.32 16.95
N PRO A 176 -2.65 -5.51 16.47
CA PRO A 176 -2.30 -6.68 15.68
C PRO A 176 -2.68 -7.98 16.39
N PRO A 177 -3.09 -9.03 15.66
CA PRO A 177 -3.32 -10.34 16.27
C PRO A 177 -2.08 -10.81 17.05
N ALA A 178 -2.30 -11.45 18.20
CA ALA A 178 -1.22 -12.02 18.99
C ALA A 178 -0.40 -13.03 18.14
N PRO A 179 0.93 -13.03 18.26
CA PRO A 179 1.76 -13.96 17.52
C PRO A 179 1.46 -15.40 17.95
N LYS A 180 1.36 -16.29 16.95
CA LYS A 180 1.19 -17.73 17.19
C LYS A 180 2.44 -18.47 16.70
N LYS A 181 3.01 -19.33 17.53
CA LYS A 181 4.07 -20.24 17.10
C LYS A 181 3.47 -21.23 16.10
N PRO A 182 3.99 -21.31 14.85
CA PRO A 182 3.50 -22.30 13.91
C PRO A 182 3.82 -23.71 14.40
N ALA A 183 2.84 -24.62 14.27
CA ALA A 183 3.04 -26.03 14.64
C ALA A 183 3.98 -26.76 13.66
N ARG A 184 4.02 -26.28 12.41
CA ARG A 184 4.83 -26.86 11.33
C ARG A 184 5.29 -25.76 10.38
N LEU A 185 6.56 -25.79 10.01
CA LEU A 185 7.16 -24.96 8.97
C LEU A 185 7.54 -25.85 7.79
N ILE A 186 7.20 -25.39 6.57
CA ILE A 186 7.61 -26.05 5.33
C ILE A 186 8.38 -25.01 4.52
N ARG A 187 9.61 -25.35 4.12
CA ARG A 187 10.34 -24.59 3.13
C ARG A 187 10.09 -25.18 1.75
N LEU A 188 9.69 -24.34 0.82
CA LEU A 188 9.56 -24.71 -0.59
C LEU A 188 10.75 -24.11 -1.34
N ASP A 189 11.60 -24.97 -1.87
CA ASP A 189 12.66 -24.56 -2.79
C ASP A 189 12.09 -24.58 -4.21
N THR A 190 12.08 -23.42 -4.85
CA THR A 190 11.58 -23.24 -6.21
C THR A 190 12.75 -22.88 -7.14
N ALA A 191 12.64 -23.24 -8.41
CA ALA A 191 13.66 -22.99 -9.44
C ALA A 191 13.68 -21.54 -9.97
N GLY A 192 13.17 -20.56 -9.20
CA GLY A 192 13.10 -19.15 -9.63
C GLY A 192 13.36 -18.18 -8.51
#